data_7bac9214167a4e5d81dcfef3272a80a3
#
_entry.id   7bac9214167a4e5d81dcfef3272a80a3
#
_cell.length_a   1.000
_cell.length_b   1.000
_cell.length_c   1.000
_cell.angle_alpha   90.00
_cell.angle_beta   90.00
_cell.angle_gamma   90.00
#
_symmetry.space_group_name_H-M   'P 1'
#
loop_
_entity.id
_entity.type
_entity.pdbx_description
1 polymer ?
#
loop_
_entity_poly.entity_id
_entity_poly.type
_entity_poly.pdbx_seq_one_letter_code
_entity_poly.pdbx_strand_id
1 'polypeptide(L)'
;PITLNLFKGFIFSSIVAVIASYAFAAFQVKRINRLRNATKEVTNGNFDVQLPVHDKDEFDELADDFNKMTNSLKESQAEIEEQENRRRQFMADASHEMRTPLTTINGLLEGLEYNAIPENQRENAIKLMKNETERLIRLVNENLDYEKIRTNQISMVIKKFNGTETLKNIVAQLEAKAEAAGDTLTLKAVD
;
A
#
# COMPACT_ATOMS: atom_id res chain seq x y z
N PRO A 1 28.38 10.90 76.26
CA PRO A 1 28.94 11.41 74.96
C PRO A 1 28.71 10.44 73.80
N ILE A 2 28.87 9.13 73.94
CA ILE A 2 28.81 8.12 72.85
C ILE A 2 27.35 8.03 72.30
N THR A 3 26.35 7.90 73.15
CA THR A 3 24.94 7.78 72.76
C THR A 3 24.45 9.04 71.97
N LEU A 4 24.88 10.23 72.34
CA LEU A 4 24.54 11.46 71.66
C LEU A 4 25.17 11.52 70.25
N ASN A 5 26.36 11.03 70.08
CA ASN A 5 27.02 10.98 68.78
C ASN A 5 26.39 9.92 67.82
N LEU A 6 25.98 8.76 68.40
CA LEU A 6 25.25 7.77 67.65
C LEU A 6 23.85 8.29 67.23
N PHE A 7 23.15 9.00 68.08
CA PHE A 7 21.88 9.63 67.74
C PHE A 7 21.99 10.69 66.65
N LYS A 8 22.98 11.56 66.72
CA LYS A 8 23.31 12.56 65.67
C LYS A 8 23.65 11.89 64.34
N GLY A 9 24.45 10.80 64.37
CA GLY A 9 24.78 10.02 63.18
C GLY A 9 23.56 9.37 62.53
N PHE A 10 22.65 8.85 63.37
CA PHE A 10 21.38 8.24 62.87
C PHE A 10 20.47 9.28 62.20
N ILE A 11 20.31 10.48 62.83
CA ILE A 11 19.51 11.56 62.23
C ILE A 11 20.15 12.02 60.90
N PHE A 12 21.45 12.22 60.84
CA PHE A 12 22.15 12.63 59.64
C PHE A 12 21.97 11.59 58.49
N SER A 13 22.16 10.30 58.78
CA SER A 13 22.00 9.26 57.78
C SER A 13 20.54 9.14 57.27
N SER A 14 19.55 9.34 58.17
CA SER A 14 18.15 9.36 57.83
C SER A 14 17.81 10.52 56.88
N ILE A 15 18.33 11.71 57.12
CA ILE A 15 18.14 12.88 56.27
C ILE A 15 18.76 12.65 54.90
N VAL A 16 19.98 12.12 54.85
CA VAL A 16 20.65 11.79 53.58
C VAL A 16 19.86 10.75 52.78
N ALA A 17 19.35 9.68 53.46
CA ALA A 17 18.57 8.65 52.83
C ALA A 17 17.25 9.18 52.22
N VAL A 18 16.56 10.09 52.95
CA VAL A 18 15.34 10.75 52.45
C VAL A 18 15.61 11.61 51.23
N ILE A 19 16.68 12.42 51.27
CA ILE A 19 17.05 13.25 50.13
C ILE A 19 17.42 12.40 48.91
N ALA A 20 18.20 11.34 49.11
CA ALA A 20 18.59 10.44 48.03
C ALA A 20 17.37 9.72 47.40
N SER A 21 16.46 9.23 48.27
CA SER A 21 15.21 8.61 47.82
C SER A 21 14.32 9.57 47.04
N TYR A 22 14.22 10.83 47.50
CA TYR A 22 13.45 11.87 46.79
C TYR A 22 14.05 12.17 45.40
N ALA A 23 15.39 12.37 45.36
CA ALA A 23 16.08 12.62 44.10
C ALA A 23 15.92 11.45 43.09
N PHE A 24 16.05 10.22 43.57
CA PHE A 24 15.82 9.04 42.76
C PHE A 24 14.37 8.95 42.26
N ALA A 25 13.40 9.16 43.14
CA ALA A 25 11.98 9.17 42.75
C ALA A 25 11.66 10.22 41.69
N ALA A 26 12.20 11.45 41.88
CA ALA A 26 12.01 12.55 40.92
C ALA A 26 12.62 12.22 39.53
N PHE A 27 13.80 11.59 39.54
CA PHE A 27 14.42 11.12 38.30
C PHE A 27 13.56 10.08 37.57
N GLN A 28 13.04 9.08 38.27
CA GLN A 28 12.18 8.05 37.68
C GLN A 28 10.86 8.63 37.16
N VAL A 29 10.22 9.52 37.91
CA VAL A 29 8.99 10.18 37.44
C VAL A 29 9.23 11.00 36.16
N LYS A 30 10.37 11.64 36.03
CA LYS A 30 10.72 12.38 34.81
C LYS A 30 10.84 11.45 33.59
N ARG A 31 11.43 10.25 33.75
CA ARG A 31 11.54 9.24 32.69
C ARG A 31 10.17 8.72 32.26
N ILE A 32 9.31 8.38 33.22
CA ILE A 32 7.93 7.94 32.97
C ILE A 32 7.14 9.03 32.23
N ASN A 33 7.25 10.28 32.62
CA ASN A 33 6.56 11.38 31.95
C ASN A 33 7.05 11.59 30.52
N ARG A 34 8.33 11.36 30.23
CA ARG A 34 8.84 11.37 28.83
C ARG A 34 8.17 10.29 27.98
N LEU A 35 8.12 9.05 28.46
CA LEU A 35 7.44 7.96 27.76
C LEU A 35 5.95 8.28 27.55
N ARG A 36 5.26 8.78 28.59
CA ARG A 36 3.87 9.18 28.50
C ARG A 36 3.62 10.26 27.43
N ASN A 37 4.50 11.25 27.37
CA ASN A 37 4.39 12.32 26.37
C ASN A 37 4.68 11.80 24.97
N ALA A 38 5.70 10.98 24.80
CA ALA A 38 6.01 10.34 23.52
C ALA A 38 4.82 9.47 23.03
N THR A 39 4.19 8.69 23.92
CA THR A 39 3.01 7.89 23.58
C THR A 39 1.84 8.78 23.13
N LYS A 40 1.63 9.95 23.76
CA LYS A 40 0.60 10.90 23.32
C LYS A 40 0.87 11.44 21.92
N GLU A 41 2.13 11.78 21.61
CA GLU A 41 2.51 12.23 20.28
C GLU A 41 2.22 11.15 19.22
N VAL A 42 2.60 9.90 19.49
CA VAL A 42 2.28 8.76 18.61
C VAL A 42 0.78 8.59 18.43
N THR A 43 -0.01 8.72 19.50
CA THR A 43 -1.48 8.65 19.43
C THR A 43 -2.07 9.76 18.54
N ASN A 44 -1.41 10.91 18.47
CA ASN A 44 -1.80 12.03 17.60
C ASN A 44 -1.28 11.88 16.15
N GLY A 45 -0.64 10.77 15.82
CA GLY A 45 -0.12 10.48 14.49
C GLY A 45 1.31 10.97 14.23
N ASN A 46 2.00 11.48 15.26
CA ASN A 46 3.39 11.87 15.14
C ASN A 46 4.30 10.66 15.45
N PHE A 47 4.75 9.96 14.42
CA PHE A 47 5.63 8.79 14.54
C PHE A 47 7.13 9.14 14.49
N ASP A 48 7.49 10.42 14.40
CA ASP A 48 8.89 10.86 14.40
C ASP A 48 9.50 11.00 15.79
N VAL A 49 8.70 10.72 16.83
CA VAL A 49 9.13 10.79 18.22
C VAL A 49 10.03 9.63 18.57
N GLN A 50 11.20 9.94 19.12
CA GLN A 50 12.13 8.94 19.64
C GLN A 50 12.52 9.25 21.09
N LEU A 51 12.65 8.20 21.89
CA LEU A 51 13.13 8.27 23.26
C LEU A 51 14.63 8.03 23.30
N PRO A 52 15.38 8.81 24.12
CA PRO A 52 16.81 8.58 24.29
C PRO A 52 17.07 7.27 25.06
N VAL A 53 18.07 6.52 24.60
CA VAL A 53 18.55 5.27 25.21
C VAL A 53 19.99 5.49 25.65
N HIS A 54 20.29 5.53 26.95
CA HIS A 54 21.62 5.93 27.47
C HIS A 54 22.20 4.99 28.53
N ASP A 55 21.39 4.52 29.50
CA ASP A 55 21.89 3.94 30.75
C ASP A 55 21.86 2.39 30.79
N LYS A 56 21.33 1.75 29.75
CA LYS A 56 21.17 0.28 29.62
C LYS A 56 20.46 -0.37 30.83
N ASP A 57 19.47 0.30 31.37
CA ASP A 57 18.57 -0.24 32.39
C ASP A 57 17.22 -0.67 31.77
N GLU A 58 16.28 -1.17 32.58
CA GLU A 58 14.98 -1.66 32.13
C GLU A 58 14.12 -0.57 31.46
N PHE A 59 14.32 0.71 31.81
CA PHE A 59 13.67 1.84 31.15
C PHE A 59 14.23 2.12 29.76
N ASP A 60 15.51 1.89 29.57
CA ASP A 60 16.14 2.06 28.26
C ASP A 60 15.77 0.91 27.31
N GLU A 61 15.61 -0.31 27.84
CA GLU A 61 15.05 -1.41 27.06
C GLU A 61 13.62 -1.10 26.59
N LEU A 62 12.78 -0.57 27.51
CA LEU A 62 11.44 -0.13 27.18
C LEU A 62 11.43 1.04 26.18
N ALA A 63 12.36 1.98 26.28
CA ALA A 63 12.53 3.08 25.33
C ALA A 63 12.94 2.59 23.95
N ASP A 64 13.84 1.61 23.88
CA ASP A 64 14.26 0.98 22.62
C ASP A 64 13.10 0.23 21.94
N ASP A 65 12.33 -0.53 22.70
CA ASP A 65 11.15 -1.23 22.20
C ASP A 65 10.05 -0.26 21.73
N PHE A 66 9.86 0.85 22.45
CA PHE A 66 8.99 1.94 22.01
C PHE A 66 9.48 2.55 20.68
N ASN A 67 10.76 2.80 20.55
CA ASN A 67 11.35 3.36 19.31
C ASN A 67 11.18 2.38 18.13
N LYS A 68 11.39 1.07 18.34
CA LYS A 68 11.14 0.03 17.32
C LYS A 68 9.68 0.01 16.89
N MET A 69 8.76 0.02 17.86
CA MET A 69 7.31 0.09 17.58
C MET A 69 6.94 1.33 16.77
N THR A 70 7.47 2.49 17.15
CA THR A 70 7.19 3.77 16.47
C THR A 70 7.71 3.75 15.03
N ASN A 71 8.91 3.21 14.81
CA ASN A 71 9.48 3.04 13.47
C ASN A 71 8.62 2.10 12.60
N SER A 72 8.17 0.97 13.15
CA SER A 72 7.29 0.04 12.43
C SER A 72 5.94 0.67 12.08
N LEU A 73 5.37 1.49 12.98
CA LEU A 73 4.15 2.26 12.69
C LEU A 73 4.37 3.29 11.58
N LYS A 74 5.50 3.99 11.59
CA LYS A 74 5.88 4.96 10.54
C LYS A 74 6.02 4.29 9.18
N GLU A 75 6.70 3.14 9.11
CA GLU A 75 6.84 2.35 7.89
C GLU A 75 5.48 1.87 7.37
N SER A 76 4.64 1.31 8.24
CA SER A 76 3.29 0.87 7.87
C SER A 76 2.41 2.02 7.37
N GLN A 77 2.51 3.21 8.00
CA GLN A 77 1.79 4.39 7.55
C GLN A 77 2.24 4.84 6.16
N ALA A 78 3.56 4.85 5.91
CA ALA A 78 4.11 5.20 4.61
C ALA A 78 3.68 4.21 3.50
N GLU A 79 3.65 2.91 3.80
CA GLU A 79 3.14 1.89 2.88
C GLU A 79 1.65 2.09 2.55
N ILE A 80 0.83 2.39 3.56
CA ILE A 80 -0.61 2.67 3.36
C ILE A 80 -0.78 3.91 2.48
N GLU A 81 -0.05 4.98 2.75
CA GLU A 81 -0.13 6.22 1.95
C GLU A 81 0.30 5.99 0.50
N GLU A 82 1.38 5.24 0.28
CA GLU A 82 1.82 4.86 -1.06
C GLU A 82 0.77 4.01 -1.80
N GLN A 83 0.15 3.04 -1.10
CA GLN A 83 -0.94 2.23 -1.67
C GLN A 83 -2.15 3.09 -2.04
N GLU A 84 -2.55 4.04 -1.18
CA GLU A 84 -3.65 4.96 -1.46
C GLU A 84 -3.34 5.89 -2.66
N ASN A 85 -2.11 6.39 -2.76
CA ASN A 85 -1.69 7.20 -3.89
C ASN A 85 -1.69 6.41 -5.20
N ARG A 86 -1.18 5.18 -5.20
CA ARG A 86 -1.25 4.27 -6.36
C ARG A 86 -2.71 3.99 -6.76
N ARG A 87 -3.60 3.78 -5.77
CA ARG A 87 -5.02 3.56 -6.03
C ARG A 87 -5.69 4.78 -6.66
N ARG A 88 -5.39 5.99 -6.14
CA ARG A 88 -5.93 7.23 -6.70
C ARG A 88 -5.46 7.46 -8.14
N GLN A 89 -4.18 7.24 -8.40
CA GLN A 89 -3.63 7.36 -9.75
C GLN A 89 -4.28 6.37 -10.71
N PHE A 90 -4.37 5.11 -10.34
CA PHE A 90 -5.03 4.07 -11.13
C PHE A 90 -6.49 4.44 -11.47
N MET A 91 -7.26 4.93 -10.49
CA MET A 91 -8.64 5.35 -10.71
C MET A 91 -8.75 6.58 -11.62
N ALA A 92 -7.80 7.52 -11.51
CA ALA A 92 -7.74 8.67 -12.38
C ALA A 92 -7.44 8.26 -13.83
N ASP A 93 -6.45 7.41 -14.04
CA ASP A 93 -6.04 6.90 -15.36
C ASP A 93 -7.17 6.10 -16.01
N ALA A 94 -7.79 5.16 -15.27
CA ALA A 94 -8.94 4.40 -15.74
C ALA A 94 -10.12 5.29 -16.14
N SER A 95 -10.40 6.34 -15.36
CA SER A 95 -11.46 7.30 -15.65
C SER A 95 -11.17 8.09 -16.93
N HIS A 96 -9.92 8.48 -17.16
CA HIS A 96 -9.51 9.16 -18.39
C HIS A 96 -9.59 8.23 -19.60
N GLU A 97 -9.12 6.99 -19.49
CA GLU A 97 -9.18 6.03 -20.58
C GLU A 97 -10.61 5.61 -20.95
N MET A 98 -11.53 5.58 -20.00
CA MET A 98 -12.94 5.30 -20.27
C MET A 98 -13.69 6.50 -20.86
N ARG A 99 -13.31 7.74 -20.50
CA ARG A 99 -13.99 8.94 -20.99
C ARG A 99 -13.87 9.12 -22.50
N THR A 100 -12.70 8.84 -23.07
CA THR A 100 -12.44 9.02 -24.51
C THR A 100 -13.38 8.18 -25.39
N PRO A 101 -13.48 6.86 -25.25
CA PRO A 101 -14.41 6.05 -26.02
C PRO A 101 -15.87 6.42 -25.77
N LEU A 102 -16.26 6.75 -24.54
CA LEU A 102 -17.61 7.23 -24.22
C LEU A 102 -17.96 8.51 -24.96
N THR A 103 -17.04 9.48 -24.99
CA THR A 103 -17.25 10.74 -25.73
C THR A 103 -17.39 10.48 -27.23
N THR A 104 -16.58 9.56 -27.78
CA THR A 104 -16.66 9.19 -29.20
C THR A 104 -18.01 8.55 -29.51
N ILE A 105 -18.45 7.59 -28.69
CA ILE A 105 -19.75 6.93 -28.85
C ILE A 105 -20.88 7.94 -28.79
N ASN A 106 -20.86 8.83 -27.78
CA ASN A 106 -21.90 9.84 -27.61
C ASN A 106 -21.96 10.80 -28.80
N GLY A 107 -20.82 11.30 -29.26
CA GLY A 107 -20.76 12.21 -30.42
C GLY A 107 -21.27 11.57 -31.72
N LEU A 108 -20.97 10.26 -31.93
CA LEU A 108 -21.49 9.52 -33.08
C LEU A 108 -23.00 9.27 -32.97
N LEU A 109 -23.51 8.99 -31.76
CA LEU A 109 -24.95 8.84 -31.51
C LEU A 109 -25.68 10.14 -31.78
N GLU A 110 -25.20 11.28 -31.26
CA GLU A 110 -25.76 12.60 -31.55
C GLU A 110 -25.73 12.90 -33.05
N GLY A 111 -24.61 12.60 -33.73
CA GLY A 111 -24.49 12.77 -35.17
C GLY A 111 -25.50 11.95 -35.98
N LEU A 112 -25.83 10.74 -35.52
CA LEU A 112 -26.88 9.93 -36.12
C LEU A 112 -28.30 10.46 -35.82
N GLU A 113 -28.54 10.85 -34.57
CA GLU A 113 -29.82 11.40 -34.09
C GLU A 113 -30.25 12.64 -34.87
N TYR A 114 -29.32 13.58 -35.05
CA TYR A 114 -29.57 14.83 -35.75
C TYR A 114 -29.34 14.77 -37.27
N ASN A 115 -29.17 13.54 -37.84
CA ASN A 115 -28.87 13.34 -39.25
C ASN A 115 -27.64 14.10 -39.76
N ALA A 116 -26.69 14.41 -38.89
CA ALA A 116 -25.46 15.11 -39.25
C ALA A 116 -24.44 14.19 -39.95
N ILE A 117 -24.58 12.86 -39.83
CA ILE A 117 -23.74 11.85 -40.49
C ILE A 117 -24.41 11.47 -41.83
N PRO A 118 -23.72 11.65 -42.99
CA PRO A 118 -24.18 11.20 -44.28
C PRO A 118 -24.53 9.72 -44.32
N GLU A 119 -25.55 9.37 -45.11
CA GLU A 119 -26.09 8.00 -45.15
C GLU A 119 -25.03 6.94 -45.52
N ASN A 120 -24.12 7.31 -46.43
CA ASN A 120 -23.00 6.44 -46.85
C ASN A 120 -21.92 6.24 -45.76
N GLN A 121 -21.97 7.02 -44.65
CA GLN A 121 -21.03 6.91 -43.51
C GLN A 121 -21.69 6.31 -42.26
N ARG A 122 -22.98 6.11 -42.22
CA ARG A 122 -23.71 5.59 -41.05
C ARG A 122 -23.22 4.25 -40.62
N GLU A 123 -22.97 3.35 -41.57
CA GLU A 123 -22.45 1.99 -41.29
C GLU A 123 -21.09 2.04 -40.63
N ASN A 124 -20.19 2.93 -41.10
CA ASN A 124 -18.90 3.13 -40.51
C ASN A 124 -19.00 3.75 -39.08
N ALA A 125 -19.93 4.67 -38.84
CA ALA A 125 -20.18 5.23 -37.53
C ALA A 125 -20.64 4.15 -36.53
N ILE A 126 -21.55 3.27 -36.94
CA ILE A 126 -22.05 2.14 -36.13
C ILE A 126 -20.90 1.17 -35.82
N LYS A 127 -20.06 0.87 -36.81
CA LYS A 127 -18.90 0.00 -36.62
C LYS A 127 -17.88 0.59 -35.65
N LEU A 128 -17.64 1.91 -35.74
CA LEU A 128 -16.76 2.60 -34.82
C LEU A 128 -17.32 2.58 -33.39
N MET A 129 -18.60 2.88 -33.18
CA MET A 129 -19.25 2.78 -31.88
C MET A 129 -19.13 1.38 -31.28
N LYS A 130 -19.33 0.34 -32.11
CA LYS A 130 -19.16 -1.06 -31.67
C LYS A 130 -17.73 -1.33 -31.19
N ASN A 131 -16.73 -0.90 -31.95
CA ASN A 131 -15.32 -1.09 -31.59
C ASN A 131 -14.97 -0.37 -30.27
N GLU A 132 -15.46 0.86 -30.09
CA GLU A 132 -15.23 1.62 -28.85
C GLU A 132 -15.96 0.98 -27.66
N THR A 133 -17.15 0.43 -27.87
CA THR A 133 -17.86 -0.32 -26.84
C THR A 133 -17.10 -1.59 -26.42
N GLU A 134 -16.58 -2.36 -27.39
CA GLU A 134 -15.75 -3.54 -27.10
C GLU A 134 -14.45 -3.17 -26.37
N ARG A 135 -13.87 -2.01 -26.71
CA ARG A 135 -12.71 -1.46 -25.99
C ARG A 135 -13.07 -1.13 -24.54
N LEU A 136 -14.21 -0.48 -24.29
CA LEU A 136 -14.69 -0.19 -22.94
C LEU A 136 -14.90 -1.46 -22.12
N ILE A 137 -15.52 -2.47 -22.70
CA ILE A 137 -15.74 -3.77 -22.03
C ILE A 137 -14.39 -4.38 -21.60
N ARG A 138 -13.38 -4.34 -22.47
CA ARG A 138 -12.03 -4.80 -22.10
C ARG A 138 -11.42 -4.01 -20.95
N LEU A 139 -11.47 -2.65 -21.02
CA LEU A 139 -10.94 -1.79 -19.96
C LEU A 139 -11.62 -2.05 -18.61
N VAL A 140 -12.94 -2.25 -18.60
CA VAL A 140 -13.68 -2.59 -17.37
C VAL A 140 -13.23 -3.93 -16.82
N ASN A 141 -13.10 -4.96 -17.66
CA ASN A 141 -12.67 -6.29 -17.24
C ASN A 141 -11.23 -6.28 -16.70
N GLU A 142 -10.31 -5.58 -17.36
CA GLU A 142 -8.92 -5.40 -16.90
C GLU A 142 -8.86 -4.72 -15.54
N ASN A 143 -9.69 -3.68 -15.32
CA ASN A 143 -9.79 -3.01 -14.03
C ASN A 143 -10.36 -3.92 -12.92
N LEU A 144 -11.37 -4.72 -13.23
CA LEU A 144 -11.95 -5.69 -12.29
C LEU A 144 -10.96 -6.81 -11.95
N ASP A 145 -10.19 -7.29 -12.91
CA ASP A 145 -9.18 -8.32 -12.70
C ASP A 145 -8.01 -7.78 -11.86
N TYR A 146 -7.59 -6.53 -12.08
CA TYR A 146 -6.63 -5.85 -11.23
C TYR A 146 -7.11 -5.78 -9.76
N GLU A 147 -8.37 -5.39 -9.52
CA GLU A 147 -8.94 -5.35 -8.16
C GLU A 147 -9.01 -6.74 -7.51
N LYS A 148 -9.37 -7.79 -8.26
CA LYS A 148 -9.36 -9.18 -7.76
C LYS A 148 -7.94 -9.63 -7.35
N ILE A 149 -6.92 -9.28 -8.15
CA ILE A 149 -5.52 -9.58 -7.84
C ILE A 149 -5.12 -8.87 -6.55
N ARG A 150 -5.40 -7.57 -6.45
CA ARG A 150 -5.04 -6.73 -5.32
C ARG A 150 -5.68 -7.16 -4.01
N THR A 151 -6.95 -7.55 -4.06
CA THR A 151 -7.72 -7.99 -2.86
C THR A 151 -7.50 -9.46 -2.51
N ASN A 152 -6.57 -10.13 -3.19
CA ASN A 152 -6.28 -11.57 -3.02
C ASN A 152 -7.55 -12.45 -3.16
N GLN A 153 -8.52 -12.00 -3.98
CA GLN A 153 -9.76 -12.73 -4.25
C GLN A 153 -9.64 -13.70 -5.41
N ILE A 154 -8.42 -13.92 -5.91
CA ILE A 154 -8.17 -14.94 -6.93
C ILE A 154 -8.16 -16.31 -6.27
N SER A 155 -9.19 -17.10 -6.52
CA SER A 155 -9.15 -18.51 -6.20
C SER A 155 -8.29 -19.23 -7.26
N MET A 156 -7.05 -19.52 -6.92
CA MET A 156 -6.18 -20.31 -7.78
C MET A 156 -6.65 -21.78 -7.78
N VAL A 157 -7.17 -22.23 -8.92
CA VAL A 157 -7.45 -23.65 -9.11
C VAL A 157 -6.20 -24.30 -9.70
N ILE A 158 -5.40 -24.92 -8.84
CA ILE A 158 -4.19 -25.63 -9.26
C ILE A 158 -4.63 -26.93 -9.96
N LYS A 159 -4.35 -27.03 -11.27
CA LYS A 159 -4.59 -28.22 -12.07
C LYS A 159 -3.28 -28.66 -12.73
N LYS A 160 -3.07 -29.97 -12.78
CA LYS A 160 -2.02 -30.52 -13.65
C LYS A 160 -2.46 -30.37 -15.09
N PHE A 161 -1.57 -29.85 -15.93
CA PHE A 161 -1.81 -29.69 -17.36
C PHE A 161 -0.57 -30.10 -18.14
N ASN A 162 -0.76 -30.48 -19.41
CA ASN A 162 0.34 -30.77 -20.33
C ASN A 162 0.87 -29.45 -20.92
N GLY A 163 2.05 -29.00 -20.47
CA GLY A 163 2.65 -27.75 -20.93
C GLY A 163 2.92 -27.72 -22.43
N THR A 164 3.38 -28.83 -22.99
CA THR A 164 3.68 -28.93 -24.43
C THR A 164 2.40 -28.81 -25.28
N GLU A 165 1.31 -29.43 -24.86
CA GLU A 165 0.03 -29.32 -25.55
C GLU A 165 -0.56 -27.92 -25.47
N THR A 166 -0.44 -27.28 -24.30
CA THR A 166 -0.86 -25.88 -24.11
C THR A 166 -0.09 -24.94 -25.01
N LEU A 167 1.25 -25.09 -25.09
CA LEU A 167 2.07 -24.28 -25.97
C LEU A 167 1.75 -24.49 -27.46
N LYS A 168 1.50 -25.73 -27.89
CA LYS A 168 1.04 -26.02 -29.26
C LYS A 168 -0.27 -25.31 -29.60
N ASN A 169 -1.22 -25.32 -28.66
CA ASN A 169 -2.51 -24.64 -28.83
C ASN A 169 -2.32 -23.10 -28.91
N ILE A 170 -1.45 -22.51 -28.11
CA ILE A 170 -1.15 -21.08 -28.17
C ILE A 170 -0.49 -20.72 -29.52
N VAL A 171 0.48 -21.51 -29.97
CA VAL A 171 1.12 -21.29 -31.28
C VAL A 171 0.09 -21.35 -32.40
N ALA A 172 -0.77 -22.36 -32.43
CA ALA A 172 -1.82 -22.48 -33.44
C ALA A 172 -2.82 -21.31 -33.44
N GLN A 173 -3.14 -20.74 -32.27
CA GLN A 173 -3.99 -19.55 -32.17
C GLN A 173 -3.31 -18.27 -32.68
N LEU A 174 -2.00 -18.17 -32.57
CA LEU A 174 -1.23 -17.00 -32.97
C LEU A 174 -0.71 -17.07 -34.42
N GLU A 175 -0.71 -18.27 -35.03
CA GLU A 175 -0.15 -18.53 -36.38
C GLU A 175 -0.82 -17.64 -37.44
N ALA A 176 -2.14 -17.52 -37.43
CA ALA A 176 -2.86 -16.64 -38.37
C ALA A 176 -2.51 -15.15 -38.20
N LYS A 177 -2.19 -14.72 -36.98
CA LYS A 177 -1.75 -13.34 -36.73
C LYS A 177 -0.31 -13.11 -37.16
N ALA A 178 0.57 -14.09 -36.93
CA ALA A 178 1.97 -14.04 -37.34
C ALA A 178 2.07 -14.01 -38.88
N GLU A 179 1.34 -14.88 -39.58
CA GLU A 179 1.29 -14.88 -41.04
C GLU A 179 0.80 -13.55 -41.62
N ALA A 180 -0.24 -12.96 -41.02
CA ALA A 180 -0.75 -11.65 -41.44
C ALA A 180 0.27 -10.51 -41.22
N ALA A 181 1.21 -10.65 -40.29
CA ALA A 181 2.31 -9.73 -40.05
C ALA A 181 3.56 -10.04 -40.89
N GLY A 182 3.61 -11.15 -41.62
CA GLY A 182 4.76 -11.61 -42.36
C GLY A 182 5.81 -12.35 -41.52
N ASP A 183 5.42 -12.76 -40.30
CA ASP A 183 6.29 -13.46 -39.36
C ASP A 183 6.01 -14.96 -39.31
N THR A 184 7.01 -15.76 -38.96
CA THR A 184 6.88 -17.22 -38.80
C THR A 184 7.08 -17.60 -37.34
N LEU A 185 6.08 -18.28 -36.77
CA LEU A 185 6.10 -18.75 -35.37
C LEU A 185 6.59 -20.22 -35.36
N THR A 186 7.63 -20.53 -34.60
CA THR A 186 8.13 -21.89 -34.43
C THR A 186 8.20 -22.27 -32.96
N LEU A 187 7.65 -23.44 -32.60
CA LEU A 187 7.78 -24.02 -31.27
C LEU A 187 8.95 -25.00 -31.22
N LYS A 188 9.99 -24.70 -30.46
CA LYS A 188 11.05 -25.65 -30.14
C LYS A 188 10.77 -26.23 -28.74
N ALA A 189 10.25 -27.45 -28.69
CA ALA A 189 10.17 -28.21 -27.45
C ALA A 189 11.46 -28.99 -27.27
N VAL A 190 12.04 -28.91 -26.07
CA VAL A 190 13.12 -29.80 -25.63
C VAL A 190 12.46 -30.88 -24.81
N ASP A 191 12.62 -32.14 -25.19
CA ASP A 191 12.14 -33.30 -24.44
C ASP A 191 12.88 -33.45 -23.10
#